data_d8eacf8f5bef49cd1b346644de02cb86
#
_entry.id   d8eacf8f5bef49cd1b346644de02cb86
#
_cell.length_a   1.000
_cell.length_b   1.000
_cell.length_c   1.000
_cell.angle_alpha   90.00
_cell.angle_beta   90.00
_cell.angle_gamma   90.00
#
_symmetry.space_group_name_H-M   'P 1'
#
loop_
_entity.id
_entity.type
_entity.pdbx_description
1 polymer ?
#
loop_
_entity_poly.entity_id
_entity_poly.type
_entity_poly.pdbx_seq_one_letter_code
_entity_poly.pdbx_strand_id
1 'polypeptide(L)'
;METPADRALAHIRRFWPPGPCASEFPVTLNFHPDVPVDGESTLERIVRDGIYRSQFETATSNGGLSAHPGGDRWVWESRMFGRAYDAADPALRPKYGALNHRLGPVGGSRRFGSCHLRMRRHVHRRTTFCYPDSYYRPTHFAIHDCSALIALADGNRDGLDPLLDNYIEAHVHGVIRLAEDVDAIVLDPCYRGTRVEAAAWRAGCQVEWHRGFRLSVDRLAECDAFRGRAAAEAIARIAVDGVVTPAVLGRARESTLDYQTAKWVWHCIARFGEAGAHAPAR
;
A
#
# COMPACT_ATOMS: atom_id res chain seq x y z
N MET A 1 11.85 -15.75 -24.79
CA MET A 1 12.69 -15.76 -23.58
C MET A 1 11.80 -15.65 -22.36
N GLU A 2 12.06 -16.45 -21.35
CA GLU A 2 11.32 -16.44 -20.09
C GLU A 2 11.58 -15.10 -19.33
N THR A 3 10.51 -14.41 -18.92
CA THR A 3 10.62 -13.12 -18.23
C THR A 3 11.00 -13.31 -16.75
N PRO A 4 11.51 -12.27 -16.06
CA PRO A 4 11.70 -12.34 -14.60
C PRO A 4 10.42 -12.71 -13.85
N ALA A 5 9.26 -12.24 -14.32
CA ALA A 5 7.95 -12.58 -13.77
C ALA A 5 7.64 -14.08 -13.89
N ASP A 6 7.90 -14.67 -15.07
CA ASP A 6 7.67 -16.11 -15.29
C ASP A 6 8.56 -16.95 -14.36
N ARG A 7 9.84 -16.57 -14.19
CA ARG A 7 10.76 -17.25 -13.27
C ARG A 7 10.31 -17.13 -11.81
N ALA A 8 9.85 -15.95 -11.38
CA ALA A 8 9.35 -15.73 -10.03
C ALA A 8 8.09 -16.58 -9.74
N LEU A 9 7.14 -16.58 -10.66
CA LEU A 9 5.94 -17.41 -10.57
C LEU A 9 6.29 -18.91 -10.56
N ALA A 10 7.21 -19.34 -11.43
CA ALA A 10 7.67 -20.73 -11.47
C ALA A 10 8.38 -21.13 -10.17
N HIS A 11 9.18 -20.23 -9.58
CA HIS A 11 9.83 -20.46 -8.29
C HIS A 11 8.81 -20.71 -7.19
N ILE A 12 7.82 -19.83 -7.04
CA ILE A 12 6.78 -19.97 -6.01
C ILE A 12 5.97 -21.26 -6.22
N ARG A 13 5.58 -21.60 -7.46
CA ARG A 13 4.81 -22.82 -7.78
C ARG A 13 5.49 -24.13 -7.35
N ARG A 14 6.80 -24.17 -7.22
CA ARG A 14 7.53 -25.37 -6.75
C ARG A 14 7.21 -25.72 -5.31
N PHE A 15 6.95 -24.71 -4.48
CA PHE A 15 6.75 -24.87 -3.05
C PHE A 15 5.27 -24.70 -2.66
N TRP A 16 4.55 -23.89 -3.42
CA TRP A 16 3.13 -23.61 -3.23
C TRP A 16 2.39 -23.77 -4.57
N PRO A 17 1.98 -25.00 -4.90
CA PRO A 17 1.26 -25.25 -6.14
C PRO A 17 -0.04 -24.43 -6.15
N PRO A 18 -0.41 -23.88 -7.32
CA PRO A 18 -1.60 -23.07 -7.42
C PRO A 18 -2.84 -23.93 -7.19
N GLY A 19 -3.69 -23.47 -6.30
CA GLY A 19 -5.05 -24.00 -6.16
C GLY A 19 -5.98 -23.45 -7.24
N PRO A 20 -7.29 -23.80 -7.20
CA PRO A 20 -8.28 -23.21 -8.09
C PRO A 20 -8.28 -21.69 -7.95
N CYS A 21 -8.41 -20.97 -9.07
CA CYS A 21 -8.45 -19.51 -9.06
C CYS A 21 -9.77 -19.04 -8.43
N ALA A 22 -9.79 -18.95 -7.12
CA ALA A 22 -10.96 -18.66 -6.31
C ALA A 22 -10.90 -17.30 -5.60
N SER A 23 -9.88 -16.47 -5.88
CA SER A 23 -9.85 -15.17 -5.21
C SER A 23 -10.92 -14.25 -5.78
N GLU A 24 -12.02 -14.11 -5.04
CA GLU A 24 -13.04 -13.10 -5.26
C GLU A 24 -12.61 -11.73 -4.74
N PHE A 25 -11.54 -11.68 -3.96
CA PHE A 25 -11.07 -10.48 -3.30
C PHE A 25 -10.14 -9.66 -4.20
N PRO A 26 -10.31 -8.33 -4.24
CA PRO A 26 -9.46 -7.48 -5.06
C PRO A 26 -8.05 -7.35 -4.47
N VAL A 27 -7.06 -7.25 -5.36
CA VAL A 27 -5.73 -6.72 -5.02
C VAL A 27 -5.82 -5.21 -5.01
N THR A 28 -5.27 -4.58 -3.95
CA THR A 28 -5.20 -3.12 -3.84
C THR A 28 -3.76 -2.66 -3.60
N LEU A 29 -3.37 -1.57 -4.24
CA LEU A 29 -2.08 -0.92 -4.04
C LEU A 29 -2.30 0.41 -3.35
N ASN A 30 -2.03 0.46 -2.05
CA ASN A 30 -2.18 1.68 -1.27
C ASN A 30 -0.99 2.64 -1.49
N PHE A 31 -1.30 3.93 -1.59
CA PHE A 31 -0.30 4.98 -1.78
C PHE A 31 -0.78 6.33 -1.25
N HIS A 32 0.14 7.28 -1.11
CA HIS A 32 -0.18 8.68 -0.83
C HIS A 32 -0.19 9.45 -2.15
N PRO A 33 -1.35 9.96 -2.60
CA PRO A 33 -1.47 10.55 -3.93
C PRO A 33 -0.82 11.92 -4.07
N ASP A 34 -0.62 12.62 -2.96
CA ASP A 34 -0.14 14.00 -2.86
C ASP A 34 1.36 14.14 -2.55
N VAL A 35 2.07 13.05 -2.32
CA VAL A 35 3.53 13.12 -2.10
C VAL A 35 4.20 13.69 -3.35
N PRO A 36 5.00 14.76 -3.22
CA PRO A 36 5.65 15.39 -4.34
C PRO A 36 6.81 14.52 -4.87
N VAL A 37 6.89 14.42 -6.19
CA VAL A 37 7.99 13.79 -6.92
C VAL A 37 8.32 14.70 -8.10
N ASP A 38 9.50 15.33 -8.12
CA ASP A 38 9.93 16.24 -9.17
C ASP A 38 8.91 17.37 -9.49
N GLY A 39 8.26 17.93 -8.45
CA GLY A 39 7.29 19.03 -8.59
C GLY A 39 5.86 18.62 -8.91
N GLU A 40 5.61 17.36 -9.26
CA GLU A 40 4.27 16.78 -9.44
C GLU A 40 3.87 15.95 -8.24
N SER A 41 2.57 15.75 -8.02
CA SER A 41 2.11 14.75 -7.05
C SER A 41 2.30 13.32 -7.59
N THR A 42 2.41 12.36 -6.68
CA THR A 42 2.52 10.94 -7.06
C THR A 42 1.40 10.52 -8.03
N LEU A 43 0.15 10.94 -7.80
CA LEU A 43 -0.96 10.58 -8.69
C LEU A 43 -0.87 11.26 -10.04
N GLU A 44 -0.49 12.55 -10.10
CA GLU A 44 -0.27 13.24 -11.39
C GLU A 44 0.76 12.51 -12.24
N ARG A 45 1.87 12.09 -11.62
CA ARG A 45 2.92 11.32 -12.30
C ARG A 45 2.42 9.96 -12.80
N ILE A 46 1.71 9.20 -11.96
CA ILE A 46 1.12 7.91 -12.34
C ILE A 46 0.19 8.07 -13.54
N VAL A 47 -0.66 9.10 -13.52
CA VAL A 47 -1.64 9.36 -14.60
C VAL A 47 -0.95 9.82 -15.87
N ARG A 48 0.02 10.74 -15.80
CA ARG A 48 0.80 11.20 -16.95
C ARG A 48 1.53 10.05 -17.65
N ASP A 49 2.17 9.18 -16.85
CA ASP A 49 2.95 8.07 -17.36
C ASP A 49 2.08 6.88 -17.80
N GLY A 50 0.82 6.83 -17.33
CA GLY A 50 -0.09 5.70 -17.54
C GLY A 50 0.37 4.40 -16.87
N ILE A 51 1.37 4.46 -15.98
CA ILE A 51 2.07 3.31 -15.39
C ILE A 51 2.25 3.52 -13.89
N TYR A 52 1.98 2.46 -13.11
CA TYR A 52 2.40 2.40 -11.71
C TYR A 52 3.80 1.80 -11.62
N ARG A 53 4.78 2.63 -11.23
CA ARG A 53 6.20 2.28 -11.21
C ARG A 53 6.58 1.44 -10.00
N SER A 54 7.65 0.66 -10.13
CA SER A 54 8.25 -0.06 -9.00
C SER A 54 8.98 0.91 -8.05
N GLN A 55 9.23 0.46 -6.82
CA GLN A 55 10.04 1.22 -5.87
C GLN A 55 11.49 1.42 -6.34
N PHE A 56 12.00 0.51 -7.18
CA PHE A 56 13.33 0.61 -7.77
C PHE A 56 13.42 1.65 -8.89
N GLU A 57 12.31 1.96 -9.57
CA GLU A 57 12.27 3.04 -10.57
C GLU A 57 12.13 4.41 -9.91
N THR A 58 11.44 4.48 -8.77
CA THR A 58 11.12 5.76 -8.13
C THR A 58 12.12 6.14 -7.05
N ALA A 59 12.96 5.20 -6.62
CA ALA A 59 13.81 5.32 -5.43
C ALA A 59 13.04 5.77 -4.18
N THR A 60 11.71 5.61 -4.17
CA THR A 60 10.81 5.96 -3.07
C THR A 60 10.15 4.71 -2.52
N SER A 61 9.92 4.69 -1.22
CA SER A 61 9.22 3.58 -0.57
C SER A 61 8.52 4.09 0.68
N ASN A 62 7.25 3.72 0.84
CA ASN A 62 6.52 3.96 2.09
C ASN A 62 7.01 3.05 3.23
N GLY A 63 7.78 2.00 2.92
CA GLY A 63 8.33 1.04 3.88
C GLY A 63 9.79 1.28 4.29
N GLY A 64 10.54 2.11 3.54
CA GLY A 64 11.98 2.35 3.74
C GLY A 64 12.70 2.62 2.41
N LEU A 65 13.85 3.30 2.45
CA LEU A 65 14.63 3.69 1.26
C LEU A 65 15.62 2.60 0.82
N SER A 66 15.20 1.34 0.80
CA SER A 66 16.09 0.18 0.55
C SER A 66 15.90 -0.49 -0.82
N ALA A 67 15.19 0.18 -1.74
CA ALA A 67 14.95 -0.33 -3.09
C ALA A 67 16.09 -0.01 -4.06
N HIS A 68 17.26 -0.59 -3.80
CA HIS A 68 18.46 -0.52 -4.64
C HIS A 68 19.21 -1.87 -4.58
N PRO A 69 20.10 -2.18 -5.53
CA PRO A 69 20.91 -3.40 -5.48
C PRO A 69 21.65 -3.54 -4.15
N GLY A 70 21.49 -4.69 -3.48
CA GLY A 70 22.04 -4.97 -2.16
C GLY A 70 21.27 -4.39 -0.97
N GLY A 71 20.27 -3.55 -1.18
CA GLY A 71 19.40 -3.06 -0.09
C GLY A 71 18.37 -4.10 0.36
N ASP A 72 17.71 -3.84 1.50
CA ASP A 72 16.78 -4.81 2.12
C ASP A 72 15.71 -5.31 1.15
N ARG A 73 15.07 -4.40 0.39
CA ARG A 73 14.04 -4.75 -0.59
C ARG A 73 14.58 -5.69 -1.65
N TRP A 74 15.78 -5.43 -2.15
CA TRP A 74 16.44 -6.30 -3.13
C TRP A 74 16.73 -7.69 -2.54
N VAL A 75 17.23 -7.76 -1.30
CA VAL A 75 17.49 -9.01 -0.59
C VAL A 75 16.21 -9.81 -0.36
N TRP A 76 15.11 -9.14 0.01
CA TRP A 76 13.81 -9.80 0.19
C TRP A 76 13.28 -10.38 -1.13
N GLU A 77 13.31 -9.60 -2.22
CA GLU A 77 12.90 -10.10 -3.55
C GLU A 77 13.77 -11.26 -4.03
N SER A 78 15.10 -11.16 -3.87
CA SER A 78 16.04 -12.23 -4.24
C SER A 78 15.69 -13.55 -3.53
N ARG A 79 15.41 -13.47 -2.23
CA ARG A 79 15.02 -14.62 -1.43
C ARG A 79 13.64 -15.16 -1.83
N MET A 80 12.62 -14.31 -1.88
CA MET A 80 11.24 -14.73 -2.13
C MET A 80 11.06 -15.31 -3.52
N PHE A 81 11.73 -14.75 -4.52
CA PHE A 81 11.52 -15.11 -5.93
C PHE A 81 12.66 -15.89 -6.56
N GLY A 82 13.52 -16.53 -5.74
CA GLY A 82 14.60 -17.39 -6.25
C GLY A 82 15.54 -16.65 -7.19
N ARG A 83 15.92 -15.41 -6.85
CA ARG A 83 16.84 -14.54 -7.61
C ARG A 83 16.32 -14.10 -9.00
N ALA A 84 15.03 -14.28 -9.26
CA ALA A 84 14.45 -13.95 -10.58
C ALA A 84 14.64 -12.48 -10.99
N TYR A 85 14.79 -11.58 -10.01
CA TYR A 85 14.90 -10.14 -10.22
C TYR A 85 16.31 -9.57 -9.97
N ASP A 86 17.31 -10.36 -9.60
CA ASP A 86 18.64 -9.86 -9.21
C ASP A 86 19.28 -8.96 -10.28
N ALA A 87 19.17 -9.36 -11.56
CA ALA A 87 19.68 -8.63 -12.71
C ALA A 87 18.56 -8.03 -13.60
N ALA A 88 17.34 -7.93 -13.08
CA ALA A 88 16.23 -7.45 -13.88
C ALA A 88 16.18 -5.92 -13.93
N ASP A 89 15.65 -5.38 -15.05
CA ASP A 89 15.29 -3.98 -15.17
C ASP A 89 14.34 -3.58 -14.03
N PRO A 90 14.55 -2.43 -13.37
CA PRO A 90 13.66 -1.90 -12.34
C PRO A 90 12.18 -1.90 -12.72
N ALA A 91 11.84 -1.61 -13.99
CA ALA A 91 10.45 -1.60 -14.46
C ALA A 91 9.76 -2.97 -14.42
N LEU A 92 10.53 -4.06 -14.51
CA LEU A 92 10.01 -5.42 -14.49
C LEU A 92 9.82 -5.99 -13.08
N ARG A 93 10.36 -5.31 -12.06
CA ARG A 93 10.25 -5.74 -10.66
C ARG A 93 8.81 -5.69 -10.16
N PRO A 94 8.47 -6.51 -9.14
CA PRO A 94 7.11 -6.56 -8.63
C PRO A 94 6.68 -5.23 -8.00
N LYS A 95 5.38 -4.94 -8.07
CA LYS A 95 4.72 -3.83 -7.39
C LYS A 95 3.97 -4.39 -6.20
N TYR A 96 4.12 -3.73 -5.06
CA TYR A 96 3.63 -4.21 -3.77
C TYR A 96 2.25 -3.66 -3.46
N GLY A 97 1.38 -4.53 -2.98
CA GLY A 97 0.03 -4.23 -2.55
C GLY A 97 -0.44 -5.23 -1.51
N ALA A 98 -1.74 -5.40 -1.39
CA ALA A 98 -2.35 -6.38 -0.51
C ALA A 98 -3.61 -7.01 -1.13
N LEU A 99 -3.89 -8.25 -0.73
CA LEU A 99 -5.19 -8.87 -0.94
C LEU A 99 -6.20 -8.24 0.03
N ASN A 100 -7.21 -7.56 -0.48
CA ASN A 100 -8.25 -6.94 0.36
C ASN A 100 -9.33 -7.96 0.75
N HIS A 101 -8.94 -9.05 1.43
CA HIS A 101 -9.85 -10.15 1.82
C HIS A 101 -10.91 -9.73 2.84
N ARG A 102 -10.67 -8.67 3.60
CA ARG A 102 -11.66 -8.11 4.55
C ARG A 102 -12.59 -7.09 3.91
N LEU A 103 -12.46 -6.83 2.59
CA LEU A 103 -13.22 -5.85 1.83
C LEU A 103 -13.24 -4.46 2.47
N GLY A 104 -12.13 -4.10 3.14
CA GLY A 104 -11.99 -2.79 3.77
C GLY A 104 -12.08 -1.66 2.75
N PRO A 105 -12.86 -0.59 3.04
CA PRO A 105 -13.08 0.50 2.09
C PRO A 105 -11.81 1.30 1.78
N VAL A 106 -10.82 1.22 2.65
CA VAL A 106 -9.54 1.93 2.52
C VAL A 106 -8.42 1.07 1.90
N GLY A 107 -8.77 -0.08 1.30
CA GLY A 107 -7.82 -1.04 0.72
C GLY A 107 -7.28 -2.03 1.74
N GLY A 108 -6.47 -2.98 1.27
CA GLY A 108 -5.96 -4.11 2.07
C GLY A 108 -4.76 -3.77 2.95
N SER A 109 -4.06 -2.65 2.71
CA SER A 109 -2.84 -2.28 3.45
C SER A 109 -2.77 -0.77 3.70
N ARG A 110 -3.71 -0.24 4.51
CA ARG A 110 -3.81 1.19 4.85
C ARG A 110 -2.52 1.81 5.41
N ARG A 111 -1.63 0.99 5.97
CA ARG A 111 -0.30 1.43 6.44
C ARG A 111 0.47 2.23 5.39
N PHE A 112 0.31 1.90 4.12
CA PHE A 112 1.12 2.42 3.03
C PHE A 112 0.50 3.58 2.26
N GLY A 113 -0.71 4.02 2.62
CA GLY A 113 -1.29 5.19 2.00
C GLY A 113 -2.77 5.37 2.22
N SER A 114 -3.20 6.62 2.04
CA SER A 114 -4.58 7.06 2.25
C SER A 114 -5.52 6.70 1.08
N CYS A 115 -4.96 6.41 -0.08
CA CYS A 115 -5.69 6.08 -1.30
C CYS A 115 -5.17 4.76 -1.86
N HIS A 116 -5.91 4.14 -2.78
CA HIS A 116 -5.44 2.92 -3.42
C HIS A 116 -5.93 2.76 -4.86
N LEU A 117 -5.13 2.04 -5.64
CA LEU A 117 -5.58 1.46 -6.89
C LEU A 117 -6.25 0.12 -6.60
N ARG A 118 -7.46 -0.08 -7.09
CA ARG A 118 -8.10 -1.40 -7.12
C ARG A 118 -7.78 -2.06 -8.46
N MET A 119 -7.17 -3.25 -8.40
CA MET A 119 -6.73 -3.96 -9.59
C MET A 119 -7.87 -4.76 -10.23
N ARG A 120 -7.86 -4.86 -11.56
CA ARG A 120 -8.77 -5.75 -12.28
C ARG A 120 -8.45 -7.21 -12.00
N ARG A 121 -9.46 -8.07 -12.06
CA ARG A 121 -9.36 -9.49 -11.69
C ARG A 121 -8.26 -10.27 -12.45
N HIS A 122 -8.02 -9.96 -13.72
CA HIS A 122 -7.00 -10.67 -14.50
C HIS A 122 -5.57 -10.51 -13.95
N VAL A 123 -5.31 -9.45 -13.20
CA VAL A 123 -3.99 -9.19 -12.57
C VAL A 123 -3.60 -10.30 -11.59
N HIS A 124 -4.56 -10.98 -10.98
CA HIS A 124 -4.31 -12.13 -10.10
C HIS A 124 -3.47 -13.23 -10.78
N ARG A 125 -3.58 -13.41 -12.10
CA ARG A 125 -2.82 -14.44 -12.83
C ARG A 125 -1.31 -14.24 -12.76
N ARG A 126 -0.88 -13.01 -12.51
CA ARG A 126 0.52 -12.63 -12.37
C ARG A 126 0.82 -12.00 -11.01
N THR A 127 0.09 -12.42 -9.97
CA THR A 127 0.27 -11.96 -8.60
C THR A 127 0.61 -13.14 -7.71
N THR A 128 1.65 -12.98 -6.90
CA THR A 128 1.96 -13.87 -5.78
C THR A 128 1.60 -13.18 -4.48
N PHE A 129 1.32 -13.98 -3.46
CA PHE A 129 0.93 -13.50 -2.15
C PHE A 129 1.81 -14.14 -1.08
N CYS A 130 2.00 -13.43 0.05
CA CYS A 130 2.63 -14.00 1.23
C CYS A 130 1.99 -13.49 2.53
N TYR A 131 2.21 -14.24 3.61
CA TYR A 131 1.82 -13.84 4.96
C TYR A 131 2.85 -14.38 5.98
N PRO A 132 3.23 -13.57 6.99
CA PRO A 132 3.10 -12.10 7.05
C PRO A 132 3.77 -11.41 5.87
N ASP A 133 3.92 -10.08 5.89
CA ASP A 133 4.56 -9.37 4.80
C ASP A 133 6.07 -9.66 4.67
N SER A 134 6.69 -9.19 3.61
CA SER A 134 8.09 -9.47 3.26
C SER A 134 9.11 -9.04 4.33
N TYR A 135 8.78 -8.06 5.17
CA TYR A 135 9.62 -7.61 6.29
C TYR A 135 9.82 -8.72 7.34
N TYR A 136 8.77 -9.50 7.62
CA TYR A 136 8.79 -10.60 8.61
C TYR A 136 9.38 -11.91 8.07
N ARG A 137 10.00 -11.91 6.87
CA ARG A 137 10.56 -13.09 6.22
C ARG A 137 9.56 -14.24 6.10
N PRO A 138 8.48 -14.03 5.35
CA PRO A 138 7.38 -15.00 5.26
C PRO A 138 7.85 -16.37 4.76
N THR A 139 7.16 -17.40 5.25
CA THR A 139 7.34 -18.79 4.82
C THR A 139 6.08 -19.35 4.14
N HIS A 140 4.98 -18.59 4.15
CA HIS A 140 3.71 -18.98 3.54
C HIS A 140 3.43 -18.10 2.33
N PHE A 141 3.22 -18.74 1.19
CA PHE A 141 2.96 -18.09 -0.09
C PHE A 141 1.74 -18.68 -0.76
N ALA A 142 1.15 -17.96 -1.71
CA ALA A 142 0.06 -18.43 -2.55
C ALA A 142 0.14 -17.85 -3.95
N ILE A 143 -0.46 -18.57 -4.89
CA ILE A 143 -0.81 -18.12 -6.24
C ILE A 143 -2.24 -18.59 -6.50
N HIS A 144 -3.13 -17.68 -6.87
CA HIS A 144 -4.56 -17.90 -7.12
C HIS A 144 -5.39 -18.20 -5.87
N ASP A 145 -5.14 -19.31 -5.17
CA ASP A 145 -5.87 -19.68 -3.95
C ASP A 145 -5.15 -19.11 -2.72
N CYS A 146 -5.79 -18.15 -2.06
CA CYS A 146 -5.28 -17.51 -0.85
C CYS A 146 -5.97 -18.00 0.44
N SER A 147 -6.78 -19.04 0.39
CA SER A 147 -7.57 -19.52 1.54
C SER A 147 -6.73 -19.82 2.77
N ALA A 148 -5.58 -20.47 2.58
CA ALA A 148 -4.63 -20.76 3.68
C ALA A 148 -4.02 -19.48 4.27
N LEU A 149 -3.66 -18.49 3.43
CA LEU A 149 -3.14 -17.19 3.91
C LEU A 149 -4.22 -16.39 4.63
N ILE A 150 -5.46 -16.45 4.18
CA ILE A 150 -6.60 -15.81 4.85
C ILE A 150 -6.80 -16.41 6.23
N ALA A 151 -6.80 -17.74 6.35
CA ALA A 151 -6.91 -18.41 7.65
C ALA A 151 -5.78 -18.03 8.61
N LEU A 152 -4.55 -17.87 8.13
CA LEU A 152 -3.41 -17.39 8.92
C LEU A 152 -3.61 -15.93 9.37
N ALA A 153 -4.02 -15.05 8.47
CA ALA A 153 -4.24 -13.64 8.75
C ALA A 153 -5.42 -13.43 9.74
N ASP A 154 -6.48 -14.21 9.62
CA ASP A 154 -7.62 -14.15 10.54
C ASP A 154 -7.27 -14.72 11.92
N GLY A 155 -6.43 -15.75 11.97
CA GLY A 155 -5.90 -16.30 13.22
C GLY A 155 -4.93 -15.36 13.95
N ASN A 156 -4.21 -14.53 13.24
CA ASN A 156 -3.25 -13.54 13.74
C ASN A 156 -2.41 -14.01 14.95
N ARG A 157 -1.84 -15.22 14.86
CA ARG A 157 -1.11 -15.83 15.97
C ARG A 157 0.14 -15.06 16.38
N ASP A 158 0.71 -14.29 15.47
CA ASP A 158 1.91 -13.48 15.71
C ASP A 158 1.58 -12.13 16.41
N GLY A 159 0.31 -11.86 16.70
CA GLY A 159 -0.13 -10.64 17.38
C GLY A 159 0.16 -9.36 16.61
N LEU A 160 0.15 -9.41 15.28
CA LEU A 160 0.36 -8.24 14.43
C LEU A 160 -0.75 -7.21 14.64
N ASP A 161 -0.42 -5.92 14.49
CA ASP A 161 -1.42 -4.87 14.55
C ASP A 161 -2.54 -5.13 13.51
N PRO A 162 -3.79 -5.34 13.95
CA PRO A 162 -4.87 -5.79 13.07
C PRO A 162 -5.23 -4.79 11.96
N LEU A 163 -4.89 -3.51 12.13
CA LEU A 163 -5.19 -2.46 11.16
C LEU A 163 -4.00 -2.11 10.27
N LEU A 164 -2.76 -2.29 10.75
CA LEU A 164 -1.58 -1.82 10.05
C LEU A 164 -0.68 -2.93 9.52
N ASP A 165 -0.47 -3.99 10.31
CA ASP A 165 0.55 -4.99 10.02
C ASP A 165 -0.02 -6.37 9.66
N ASN A 166 -1.28 -6.65 10.05
CA ASN A 166 -1.96 -7.90 9.74
C ASN A 166 -2.69 -7.84 8.39
N TYR A 167 -1.94 -7.96 7.30
CA TYR A 167 -2.46 -8.03 5.93
C TYR A 167 -1.70 -9.09 5.12
N ILE A 168 -2.33 -9.57 4.05
CA ILE A 168 -1.72 -10.49 3.09
C ILE A 168 -1.05 -9.64 2.01
N GLU A 169 0.29 -9.64 1.97
CA GLU A 169 1.05 -8.89 0.97
C GLU A 169 0.86 -9.51 -0.42
N ALA A 170 0.65 -8.65 -1.42
CA ALA A 170 0.53 -9.01 -2.82
C ALA A 170 1.70 -8.44 -3.63
N HIS A 171 2.26 -9.26 -4.51
CA HIS A 171 3.33 -8.88 -5.43
C HIS A 171 2.81 -9.01 -6.85
N VAL A 172 2.49 -7.87 -7.48
CA VAL A 172 2.04 -7.83 -8.88
C VAL A 172 3.28 -7.80 -9.78
N HIS A 173 3.52 -8.90 -10.49
CA HIS A 173 4.68 -9.04 -11.36
C HIS A 173 4.50 -8.32 -12.70
N GLY A 174 5.60 -7.77 -13.24
CA GLY A 174 5.63 -7.05 -14.49
C GLY A 174 5.05 -5.62 -14.41
N VAL A 175 4.87 -5.00 -15.56
CA VAL A 175 4.37 -3.62 -15.67
C VAL A 175 2.89 -3.55 -15.31
N ILE A 176 2.50 -2.53 -14.54
CA ILE A 176 1.10 -2.19 -14.27
C ILE A 176 0.73 -0.96 -15.11
N ARG A 177 -0.24 -1.13 -16.02
CA ARG A 177 -0.79 -0.07 -16.86
C ARG A 177 -2.15 0.36 -16.35
N LEU A 178 -2.38 1.66 -16.16
CA LEU A 178 -3.64 2.16 -15.62
C LEU A 178 -4.84 1.70 -16.47
N ALA A 179 -4.77 1.91 -17.77
CA ALA A 179 -5.87 1.61 -18.68
C ALA A 179 -6.23 0.12 -18.74
N GLU A 180 -5.24 -0.77 -18.54
CA GLU A 180 -5.42 -2.21 -18.70
C GLU A 180 -5.69 -2.91 -17.37
N ASP A 181 -4.95 -2.53 -16.30
CA ASP A 181 -4.85 -3.28 -15.06
C ASP A 181 -5.66 -2.70 -13.91
N VAL A 182 -5.97 -1.39 -13.95
CA VAL A 182 -6.68 -0.70 -12.87
C VAL A 182 -8.17 -0.63 -13.15
N ASP A 183 -8.97 -1.08 -12.19
CA ASP A 183 -10.42 -0.98 -12.20
C ASP A 183 -10.87 0.39 -11.68
N ALA A 184 -10.34 0.80 -10.53
CA ALA A 184 -10.67 2.08 -9.93
C ALA A 184 -9.48 2.70 -9.18
N ILE A 185 -9.45 4.03 -9.14
CA ILE A 185 -8.69 4.82 -8.18
C ILE A 185 -9.65 5.19 -7.05
N VAL A 186 -9.36 4.71 -5.83
CA VAL A 186 -10.19 4.98 -4.66
C VAL A 186 -9.49 6.01 -3.80
N LEU A 187 -10.11 7.19 -3.65
CA LEU A 187 -9.54 8.38 -3.02
C LEU A 187 -10.12 8.64 -1.62
N ASP A 188 -9.32 9.30 -0.79
CA ASP A 188 -9.79 9.92 0.45
C ASP A 188 -10.56 11.21 0.14
N PRO A 189 -11.74 11.44 0.74
CA PRO A 189 -12.55 12.66 0.51
C PRO A 189 -11.84 13.99 0.79
N CYS A 190 -10.76 13.99 1.58
CA CYS A 190 -9.98 15.21 1.83
C CYS A 190 -9.29 15.77 0.58
N TYR A 191 -9.24 15.01 -0.51
CA TYR A 191 -8.68 15.44 -1.79
C TYR A 191 -9.71 16.02 -2.78
N ARG A 192 -11.00 16.14 -2.38
CA ARG A 192 -12.01 16.82 -3.21
C ARG A 192 -11.65 18.28 -3.47
N GLY A 193 -11.84 18.75 -4.70
CA GLY A 193 -11.48 20.09 -5.13
C GLY A 193 -9.98 20.36 -5.25
N THR A 194 -9.13 19.32 -5.19
CA THR A 194 -7.67 19.46 -5.29
C THR A 194 -7.10 18.97 -6.65
N ARG A 195 -5.82 19.23 -6.89
CA ARG A 195 -5.09 18.69 -8.05
C ARG A 195 -5.08 17.16 -8.08
N VAL A 196 -5.17 16.49 -6.92
CA VAL A 196 -5.25 15.02 -6.83
C VAL A 196 -6.54 14.51 -7.46
N GLU A 197 -7.69 15.10 -7.12
CA GLU A 197 -8.97 14.77 -7.76
C GLU A 197 -8.93 15.03 -9.27
N ALA A 198 -8.44 16.21 -9.66
CA ALA A 198 -8.33 16.58 -11.07
C ALA A 198 -7.42 15.61 -11.86
N ALA A 199 -6.36 15.09 -11.25
CA ALA A 199 -5.52 14.06 -11.85
C ALA A 199 -6.27 12.73 -11.98
N ALA A 200 -6.97 12.28 -10.93
CA ALA A 200 -7.72 11.04 -10.95
C ALA A 200 -8.74 10.97 -12.10
N TRP A 201 -9.47 12.05 -12.34
CA TRP A 201 -10.44 12.11 -13.44
C TRP A 201 -9.82 11.99 -14.84
N ARG A 202 -8.52 12.26 -14.98
CA ARG A 202 -7.78 12.08 -16.26
C ARG A 202 -7.22 10.67 -16.44
N ALA A 203 -7.33 9.80 -15.44
CA ALA A 203 -6.71 8.46 -15.47
C ALA A 203 -7.38 7.47 -16.41
N GLY A 204 -8.61 7.75 -16.89
CA GLY A 204 -9.35 6.85 -17.79
C GLY A 204 -9.90 5.59 -17.13
N CYS A 205 -9.91 5.51 -15.80
CA CYS A 205 -10.55 4.45 -15.02
C CYS A 205 -11.57 5.05 -14.03
N GLN A 206 -12.30 4.18 -13.31
CA GLN A 206 -13.28 4.65 -12.33
C GLN A 206 -12.59 5.43 -11.19
N VAL A 207 -13.27 6.47 -10.69
CA VAL A 207 -12.86 7.23 -9.51
C VAL A 207 -13.91 7.04 -8.43
N GLU A 208 -13.49 6.49 -7.30
CA GLU A 208 -14.35 6.20 -6.15
C GLU A 208 -13.81 6.91 -4.91
N TRP A 209 -14.65 6.99 -3.88
CA TRP A 209 -14.33 7.65 -2.62
C TRP A 209 -14.64 6.71 -1.47
N HIS A 210 -13.66 6.48 -0.60
CA HIS A 210 -13.90 5.78 0.66
C HIS A 210 -14.38 6.75 1.75
N ARG A 211 -14.57 6.26 2.98
CA ARG A 211 -15.12 7.08 4.08
C ARG A 211 -14.20 8.19 4.57
N GLY A 212 -12.90 8.10 4.28
CA GLY A 212 -11.88 9.08 4.65
C GLY A 212 -11.21 8.80 5.99
N PHE A 213 -10.11 9.54 6.19
CA PHE A 213 -9.38 9.57 7.45
C PHE A 213 -9.43 10.97 8.06
N ARG A 214 -9.79 11.05 9.35
CA ARG A 214 -9.86 12.28 10.15
C ARG A 214 -9.41 11.98 11.57
N LEU A 215 -8.18 12.31 11.90
CA LEU A 215 -7.62 12.13 13.24
C LEU A 215 -7.88 13.38 14.09
N SER A 216 -8.70 13.26 15.14
CA SER A 216 -8.90 14.33 16.11
C SER A 216 -7.71 14.46 17.05
N VAL A 217 -7.39 15.69 17.46
CA VAL A 217 -6.40 15.97 18.52
C VAL A 217 -6.82 15.38 19.87
N ASP A 218 -8.05 15.03 20.07
CA ASP A 218 -8.53 14.32 21.27
C ASP A 218 -7.85 12.94 21.44
N ARG A 219 -7.27 12.39 20.35
CA ARG A 219 -6.57 11.11 20.33
C ARG A 219 -5.05 11.22 20.51
N LEU A 220 -4.54 12.40 20.96
CA LEU A 220 -3.09 12.61 21.12
C LEU A 220 -2.45 11.66 22.14
N ALA A 221 -3.13 11.34 23.24
CA ALA A 221 -2.61 10.40 24.22
C ALA A 221 -2.41 8.98 23.65
N GLU A 222 -3.32 8.54 22.79
CA GLU A 222 -3.22 7.22 22.11
C GLU A 222 -2.12 7.24 21.05
N CYS A 223 -1.93 8.37 20.35
CA CYS A 223 -0.87 8.56 19.38
C CYS A 223 0.51 8.56 20.06
N ASP A 224 0.63 9.19 21.22
CA ASP A 224 1.85 9.19 22.06
C ASP A 224 2.18 7.76 22.50
N ALA A 225 1.22 7.06 23.08
CA ALA A 225 1.41 5.65 23.49
C ALA A 225 1.80 4.74 22.32
N PHE A 226 1.34 5.05 21.11
CA PHE A 226 1.56 4.20 19.92
C PHE A 226 2.85 4.51 19.15
N ARG A 227 3.16 5.80 18.91
CA ARG A 227 4.31 6.23 18.08
C ARG A 227 5.23 7.23 18.77
N GLY A 228 4.98 7.48 20.05
CA GLY A 228 5.79 8.34 20.89
C GLY A 228 5.44 9.83 20.77
N ARG A 229 5.97 10.58 21.71
CA ARG A 229 5.70 11.99 21.93
C ARG A 229 5.93 12.86 20.68
N ALA A 230 6.98 12.58 19.91
CA ALA A 230 7.28 13.34 18.70
C ALA A 230 6.14 13.27 17.66
N ALA A 231 5.48 12.13 17.52
CA ALA A 231 4.32 11.98 16.64
C ALA A 231 3.11 12.77 17.16
N ALA A 232 2.83 12.70 18.47
CA ALA A 232 1.73 13.44 19.10
C ALA A 232 1.92 14.97 19.00
N GLU A 233 3.12 15.46 19.29
CA GLU A 233 3.46 16.89 19.14
C GLU A 233 3.36 17.37 17.69
N ALA A 234 3.81 16.55 16.73
CA ALA A 234 3.66 16.85 15.31
C ALA A 234 2.19 16.93 14.90
N ILE A 235 1.34 15.98 15.35
CA ILE A 235 -0.11 16.00 15.10
C ILE A 235 -0.73 17.28 15.66
N ALA A 236 -0.43 17.64 16.92
CA ALA A 236 -0.97 18.85 17.55
C ALA A 236 -0.57 20.12 16.77
N ARG A 237 0.66 20.18 16.28
CA ARG A 237 1.21 21.34 15.55
C ARG A 237 0.58 21.54 14.18
N ILE A 238 0.30 20.44 13.42
CA ILE A 238 -0.19 20.52 12.05
C ILE A 238 -1.72 20.49 11.94
N ALA A 239 -2.45 20.17 13.03
CA ALA A 239 -3.90 20.06 13.02
C ALA A 239 -4.56 21.37 12.56
N VAL A 240 -5.59 21.23 11.72
CA VAL A 240 -6.46 22.33 11.29
C VAL A 240 -7.83 22.07 11.90
N ASP A 241 -8.35 23.03 12.63
CA ASP A 241 -9.61 22.91 13.39
C ASP A 241 -9.67 21.63 14.25
N GLY A 242 -8.55 21.32 14.91
CA GLY A 242 -8.45 20.15 15.78
C GLY A 242 -8.37 18.80 15.06
N VAL A 243 -8.19 18.76 13.74
CA VAL A 243 -8.20 17.53 12.94
C VAL A 243 -7.00 17.47 12.00
N VAL A 244 -6.40 16.27 11.86
CA VAL A 244 -5.40 15.97 10.83
C VAL A 244 -6.00 14.99 9.83
N THR A 245 -6.05 15.40 8.56
CA THR A 245 -6.41 14.55 7.42
C THR A 245 -5.16 14.19 6.61
N PRO A 246 -5.23 13.21 5.67
CA PRO A 246 -4.13 12.94 4.75
C PRO A 246 -3.62 14.18 4.00
N ALA A 247 -4.52 15.04 3.52
CA ALA A 247 -4.14 16.27 2.82
C ALA A 247 -3.45 17.30 3.73
N VAL A 248 -3.81 17.37 5.01
CA VAL A 248 -3.11 18.20 6.01
C VAL A 248 -1.69 17.67 6.21
N LEU A 249 -1.55 16.34 6.37
CA LEU A 249 -0.23 15.72 6.51
C LEU A 249 0.63 15.91 5.25
N GLY A 250 0.03 15.81 4.04
CA GLY A 250 0.74 16.02 2.78
C GLY A 250 1.40 17.40 2.72
N ARG A 251 0.64 18.46 3.02
CA ARG A 251 1.18 19.83 3.09
C ARG A 251 2.30 19.98 4.13
N ALA A 252 2.16 19.33 5.29
CA ALA A 252 3.18 19.39 6.35
C ALA A 252 4.48 18.66 5.97
N ARG A 253 4.40 17.58 5.15
CA ARG A 253 5.59 16.91 4.59
C ARG A 253 6.43 17.81 3.69
N GLU A 254 5.80 18.73 2.98
CA GLU A 254 6.50 19.66 2.09
C GLU A 254 7.27 20.75 2.83
N SER A 255 6.89 21.07 4.06
CA SER A 255 7.35 22.29 4.72
C SER A 255 7.90 22.14 6.15
N THR A 256 7.38 21.19 6.94
CA THR A 256 7.60 21.21 8.40
C THR A 256 7.94 19.87 9.03
N LEU A 257 7.73 18.75 8.35
CA LEU A 257 7.97 17.42 8.92
C LEU A 257 9.07 16.69 8.16
N ASP A 258 9.98 16.07 8.90
CA ASP A 258 10.88 15.09 8.32
C ASP A 258 10.13 13.80 7.95
N TYR A 259 10.78 13.00 7.12
CA TYR A 259 10.20 11.77 6.58
C TYR A 259 9.72 10.80 7.68
N GLN A 260 10.52 10.61 8.74
CA GLN A 260 10.20 9.63 9.78
C GLN A 260 9.04 10.09 10.65
N THR A 261 9.02 11.37 11.03
CA THR A 261 7.91 11.98 11.77
C THR A 261 6.62 11.93 10.96
N ALA A 262 6.67 12.29 9.67
CA ALA A 262 5.50 12.22 8.78
C ALA A 262 4.97 10.78 8.65
N LYS A 263 5.85 9.78 8.62
CA LYS A 263 5.48 8.36 8.63
C LYS A 263 4.77 7.96 9.92
N TRP A 264 5.25 8.41 11.08
CA TRP A 264 4.60 8.11 12.37
C TRP A 264 3.23 8.80 12.49
N VAL A 265 3.11 10.04 12.05
CA VAL A 265 1.83 10.76 11.98
C VAL A 265 0.85 9.99 11.09
N TRP A 266 1.30 9.53 9.91
CA TRP A 266 0.45 8.70 9.05
C TRP A 266 -0.01 7.42 9.74
N HIS A 267 0.87 6.72 10.46
CA HIS A 267 0.48 5.51 11.20
C HIS A 267 -0.60 5.80 12.25
N CYS A 268 -0.54 6.95 12.94
CA CYS A 268 -1.60 7.38 13.86
C CYS A 268 -2.91 7.67 13.13
N ILE A 269 -2.87 8.37 11.99
CA ILE A 269 -4.05 8.63 11.17
C ILE A 269 -4.68 7.31 10.68
N ALA A 270 -3.87 6.39 10.16
CA ALA A 270 -4.33 5.11 9.64
C ALA A 270 -4.94 4.20 10.71
N ARG A 271 -4.45 4.30 11.96
CA ARG A 271 -4.91 3.48 13.08
C ARG A 271 -6.15 4.09 13.77
N PHE A 272 -6.17 5.40 13.97
CA PHE A 272 -7.13 6.05 14.85
C PHE A 272 -8.08 7.02 14.13
N GLY A 273 -7.84 7.31 12.85
CA GLY A 273 -8.53 8.37 12.10
C GLY A 273 -9.56 7.89 11.09
N GLU A 274 -9.87 6.59 10.97
CA GLU A 274 -10.88 6.15 9.99
C GLU A 274 -12.28 6.66 10.36
N ALA A 275 -12.91 7.37 9.43
CA ALA A 275 -14.25 7.91 9.64
C ALA A 275 -15.29 6.77 9.76
N GLY A 276 -16.03 6.77 10.85
CA GLY A 276 -17.06 5.76 11.14
C GLY A 276 -16.57 4.51 11.86
N ALA A 277 -15.27 4.39 12.17
CA ALA A 277 -14.73 3.24 12.92
C ALA A 277 -15.12 3.23 14.41
N HIS A 278 -15.73 4.29 14.92
CA HIS A 278 -16.03 4.49 16.33
C HIS A 278 -17.52 4.61 16.66
N ALA A 279 -18.42 4.09 15.83
CA ALA A 279 -19.77 3.86 16.32
C ALA A 279 -19.68 2.68 17.32
N PRO A 280 -20.03 2.85 18.62
CA PRO A 280 -20.06 1.74 19.55
C PRO A 280 -21.03 0.69 19.01
N ALA A 281 -20.61 -0.57 19.03
CA ALA A 281 -21.52 -1.67 18.80
C ALA A 281 -22.66 -1.54 19.83
N ARG A 282 -23.88 -1.31 19.36
CA ARG A 282 -25.10 -1.37 20.16
C ARG A 282 -25.45 -2.81 20.44
#